data_d0c6e31597342b895597d84e51b4b3ac
#
_entry.id   d0c6e31597342b895597d84e51b4b3ac
#
_cell.length_a   1.000
_cell.length_b   1.000
_cell.length_c   1.000
_cell.angle_alpha   90.00
_cell.angle_beta   90.00
_cell.angle_gamma   90.00
#
_symmetry.space_group_name_H-M   'P 1'
#
loop_
_entity.id
_entity.type
_entity.pdbx_description
1 polymer ?
#
loop_
_entity_poly.entity_id
_entity_poly.type
_entity_poly.pdbx_seq_one_letter_code
_entity_poly.pdbx_strand_id
1 'polypeptide(L)' 'MNVKFETIKKYYDLGLWTVEEVRKAVEKNLITAAEFKTITGQKY' A
#
# COMPACT_ATOMS: atom_id res chain seq x y z
N MET A 1 3.80 7.85 -12.57
CA MET A 1 3.90 6.99 -11.41
C MET A 1 3.19 7.59 -10.21
N ASN A 2 2.51 6.80 -9.40
CA ASN A 2 1.73 7.30 -8.27
C ASN A 2 2.64 7.57 -7.07
N VAL A 3 2.77 8.85 -6.71
CA VAL A 3 3.62 9.26 -5.58
C VAL A 3 3.15 8.59 -4.28
N LYS A 4 1.84 8.45 -4.11
CA LYS A 4 1.29 7.81 -2.90
C LYS A 4 1.66 6.34 -2.83
N PHE A 5 1.68 5.65 -3.96
CA PHE A 5 2.10 4.26 -4.00
C PHE A 5 3.55 4.12 -3.51
N GLU A 6 4.45 4.95 -4.01
CA GLU A 6 5.86 4.88 -3.62
C GLU A 6 6.06 5.20 -2.16
N THR A 7 5.35 6.20 -1.66
CA THR A 7 5.44 6.59 -0.26
C THR A 7 4.94 5.49 0.66
N ILE A 8 3.79 4.90 0.33
CA ILE A 8 3.19 3.83 1.14
C ILE A 8 4.08 2.60 1.11
N LYS A 9 4.59 2.26 -0.07
CA LYS A 9 5.50 1.13 -0.20
C LYS A 9 6.73 1.31 0.68
N LYS A 10 7.31 2.49 0.67
CA LYS A 10 8.48 2.80 1.48
C LYS A 10 8.19 2.61 2.97
N TYR A 11 7.06 3.14 3.44
CA TYR A 11 6.71 3.02 4.85
C TYR A 11 6.39 1.58 5.23
N TYR A 12 5.76 0.83 4.33
CA TYR A 12 5.51 -0.58 4.59
C TYR A 12 6.83 -1.35 4.68
N ASP A 13 7.75 -1.10 3.75
CA ASP A 13 9.05 -1.78 3.73
C ASP A 13 9.86 -1.45 4.99
N LEU A 14 9.71 -0.25 5.53
CA LEU A 14 10.39 0.16 6.75
C LEU A 14 9.71 -0.36 8.02
N GLY A 15 8.59 -1.06 7.89
CA GLY A 15 7.87 -1.59 9.04
C GLY A 15 7.01 -0.55 9.76
N LEU A 16 6.81 0.63 9.16
CA LEU A 16 6.02 1.68 9.78
C LEU A 16 4.52 1.54 9.53
N TRP A 17 4.14 0.80 8.48
CA TRP A 17 2.75 0.56 8.12
C TRP A 17 2.47 -0.94 8.13
N THR A 18 1.31 -1.32 8.66
CA THR A 18 0.85 -2.71 8.64
C THR A 18 0.08 -3.00 7.36
N VAL A 19 -0.15 -4.29 7.08
CA VAL A 19 -0.98 -4.70 5.94
C VAL A 19 -2.36 -4.06 6.06
N GLU A 20 -2.92 -3.98 7.27
CA GLU A 20 -4.24 -3.39 7.49
C GLU A 20 -4.26 -1.92 7.08
N GLU A 21 -3.21 -1.20 7.39
CA GLU A 21 -3.11 0.21 7.03
C GLU A 21 -3.02 0.38 5.52
N VAL A 22 -2.30 -0.51 4.84
CA VAL A 22 -2.22 -0.46 3.38
C VAL A 22 -3.60 -0.77 2.76
N ARG A 23 -4.37 -1.71 3.37
CA ARG A 23 -5.74 -1.97 2.92
C ARG A 23 -6.61 -0.73 3.02
N LYS A 24 -6.48 0.02 4.11
CA LYS A 24 -7.24 1.26 4.26
C LYS A 24 -6.89 2.29 3.19
N ALA A 25 -5.64 2.29 2.75
CA ALA A 25 -5.23 3.18 1.66
C ALA A 25 -5.97 2.84 0.37
N VAL A 26 -6.22 1.54 0.11
CA VAL A 26 -7.03 1.14 -1.05
C VAL A 26 -8.46 1.64 -0.87
N GLU A 27 -9.04 1.47 0.32
CA GLU A 27 -10.40 1.91 0.59
C GLU A 27 -10.57 3.40 0.38
N LYS A 28 -9.53 4.18 0.66
CA LYS A 28 -9.57 5.63 0.48
C LYS A 28 -9.15 6.05 -0.94
N ASN A 29 -8.96 5.10 -1.83
CA ASN A 29 -8.57 5.35 -3.22
C ASN A 29 -7.20 6.04 -3.36
N LEU A 30 -6.33 5.83 -2.39
CA LEU A 30 -4.96 6.35 -2.47
C LEU A 30 -4.08 5.46 -3.33
N ILE A 31 -4.37 4.16 -3.33
CA ILE A 31 -3.70 3.17 -4.19
C ILE A 31 -4.76 2.21 -4.70
N THR A 32 -4.40 1.43 -5.72
CA THR A 32 -5.30 0.41 -6.26
C THR A 32 -5.08 -0.93 -5.57
N ALA A 33 -6.00 -1.88 -5.79
CA ALA A 33 -5.85 -3.24 -5.28
C ALA A 33 -4.59 -3.91 -5.85
N ALA A 34 -4.27 -3.63 -7.12
CA ALA A 34 -3.07 -4.17 -7.74
C ALA A 34 -1.82 -3.62 -7.07
N GLU A 35 -1.84 -2.34 -6.71
CA GLU A 35 -0.73 -1.72 -5.99
C GLU A 35 -0.59 -2.28 -4.58
N PHE A 36 -1.72 -2.58 -3.93
CA PHE A 36 -1.70 -3.23 -2.63
C PHE A 36 -0.93 -4.56 -2.71
N LYS A 37 -1.24 -5.37 -3.73
CA LYS A 37 -0.55 -6.65 -3.90
C LYS A 37 0.95 -6.44 -4.15
N THR A 38 1.28 -5.44 -4.94
CA THR A 38 2.69 -5.14 -5.22
C THR A 38 3.43 -4.75 -3.94
N ILE A 39 2.79 -3.98 -3.07
CA ILE A 39 3.41 -3.52 -1.83
C ILE A 39 3.53 -4.65 -0.82
N THR A 40 2.45 -5.38 -0.57
CA THR A 40 2.39 -6.34 0.55
C THR A 40 2.68 -7.76 0.14
N GLY A 41 2.59 -8.07 -1.15
CA GLY A 41 2.70 -9.44 -1.64
C GLY A 41 1.45 -10.26 -1.38
N GLN A 42 0.42 -9.66 -0.82
CA GLN A 42 -0.84 -10.35 -0.51
C GLN A 42 -1.95 -9.84 -1.42
N LYS A 43 -2.87 -10.73 -1.74
CA LYS A 43 -4.02 -10.37 -2.55
C LYS A 43 -4.97 -9.50 -1.73
N TYR A 44 -5.45 -8.42 -2.35
CA TYR A 44 -6.43 -7.56 -1.69
C TYR A 44 -7.77 -8.28 -1.63
#